data_05eeb7dfb633440ebf483b1cdf01c587
#
_entry.id   05eeb7dfb633440ebf483b1cdf01c587
#
_cell.length_a   1.000
_cell.length_b   1.000
_cell.length_c   1.000
_cell.angle_alpha   90.00
_cell.angle_beta   90.00
_cell.angle_gamma   90.00
#
_symmetry.space_group_name_H-M   'P 1'
#
loop_
_entity.id
_entity.type
_entity.pdbx_description
1 polymer ?
#
loop_
_entity_poly.entity_id
_entity_poly.type
_entity_poly.pdbx_seq_one_letter_code
_entity_poly.pdbx_strand_id
1 'polypeptide(L)'
;MLKLEIEKPLARLLAFGAPFISIFLLIDQVSDPVNVTKMVALSVVAFALAFVLFAKSLRLLWSDAKPQIIASIAFIVFAISAVVNSASPLGQNFYGAYGRNTGFLTYFSLTLVFVATLVLRRTESFRNILYGLLFAGLINVIYGAWTIAFGDFVSWNNPYNRILGTFGNPNFIGSFLGIFGSLLVAYLLIPRTHLVVRLIGVIILIATFLEIRSSAAIQGIVVSAGGIALVIFFFLRSKFEKWTVPIIYLGSVGFVGFIALMGALQKGPLTSIVYKTSVSLRGEYWQAGINMANSQPFTGVGMDAYGDWYRRSRDAQALILPGPNTTTNAAHNVFIDFLAYGGYPLFIAYVALIIMSLIAAIKLTLIQKDFNFIKVGLIVTWICYQVQSIISINQIGLAVWGWVTGGALIAYEFSTRASQGEESSRLVSRKAIKNNPLISPQMLAGIGMVVGILIAIPPLSGDIKWREALKSQNADLVTAALTPSYMSPASSNLYINATQIFEQSDLPALAYKYGKLSTEFNPDHFDSWRFLYALKNSTPEDRKLAKENLIRLDPLNEEWTKLP
;
A
#
# COMPACT_ATOMS: atom_id res chain seq x y z
N MET A 1 -29.11 3.88 20.27
CA MET A 1 -29.59 2.86 19.31
C MET A 1 -29.10 3.10 17.88
N LEU A 2 -29.20 4.29 17.30
CA LEU A 2 -28.75 4.55 15.91
C LEU A 2 -27.26 4.23 15.65
N LYS A 3 -26.34 4.52 16.60
CA LYS A 3 -24.91 4.18 16.52
C LYS A 3 -24.68 2.66 16.38
N LEU A 4 -25.49 1.84 17.06
CA LEU A 4 -25.36 0.38 17.06
C LEU A 4 -25.88 -0.29 15.77
N GLU A 5 -26.85 0.30 15.09
CA GLU A 5 -27.43 -0.27 13.85
C GLU A 5 -26.49 -0.14 12.65
N ILE A 6 -25.68 0.92 12.61
CA ILE A 6 -24.74 1.20 11.51
C ILE A 6 -23.39 0.53 11.75
N GLU A 7 -22.96 0.43 13.01
CA GLU A 7 -21.66 -0.17 13.35
C GLU A 7 -21.56 -1.63 12.92
N LYS A 8 -22.63 -2.44 13.10
CA LYS A 8 -22.59 -3.86 12.73
C LYS A 8 -22.29 -4.10 11.24
N PRO A 9 -22.99 -3.48 10.27
CA PRO A 9 -22.65 -3.66 8.86
C PRO A 9 -21.28 -3.11 8.50
N LEU A 10 -20.85 -1.97 9.03
CA LEU A 10 -19.50 -1.43 8.80
C LEU A 10 -18.42 -2.35 9.36
N ALA A 11 -18.59 -2.84 10.58
CA ALA A 11 -17.65 -3.77 11.21
C ALA A 11 -17.52 -5.09 10.42
N ARG A 12 -18.63 -5.61 9.88
CA ARG A 12 -18.61 -6.81 9.02
C ARG A 12 -17.88 -6.54 7.70
N LEU A 13 -18.21 -5.42 7.03
CA LEU A 13 -17.53 -5.04 5.79
C LEU A 13 -16.02 -4.88 6.00
N LEU A 14 -15.58 -4.32 7.12
CA LEU A 14 -14.16 -4.19 7.47
C LEU A 14 -13.52 -5.55 7.80
N ALA A 15 -14.18 -6.36 8.62
CA ALA A 15 -13.66 -7.65 9.07
C ALA A 15 -13.52 -8.69 7.94
N PHE A 16 -14.36 -8.62 6.91
CA PHE A 16 -14.30 -9.48 5.72
C PHE A 16 -13.60 -8.81 4.54
N GLY A 17 -13.79 -7.50 4.36
CA GLY A 17 -13.25 -6.76 3.23
C GLY A 17 -11.73 -6.62 3.29
N ALA A 18 -11.15 -6.29 4.44
CA ALA A 18 -9.70 -6.13 4.56
C ALA A 18 -8.93 -7.44 4.27
N PRO A 19 -9.29 -8.62 4.85
CA PRO A 19 -8.67 -9.88 4.45
C PRO A 19 -8.94 -10.23 2.98
N PHE A 20 -10.14 -9.99 2.46
CA PHE A 20 -10.44 -10.22 1.05
C PHE A 20 -9.51 -9.42 0.13
N ILE A 21 -9.31 -8.13 0.38
CA ILE A 21 -8.36 -7.29 -0.38
C ILE A 21 -6.94 -7.86 -0.33
N SER A 22 -6.52 -8.39 0.82
CA SER A 22 -5.18 -8.94 0.96
C SER A 22 -4.95 -10.24 0.20
N ILE A 23 -5.96 -11.13 0.16
CA ILE A 23 -5.81 -12.47 -0.43
C ILE A 23 -6.31 -12.57 -1.87
N PHE A 24 -7.11 -11.61 -2.35
CA PHE A 24 -7.75 -11.69 -3.65
C PHE A 24 -6.76 -11.59 -4.80
N LEU A 25 -6.83 -12.57 -5.69
CA LEU A 25 -6.05 -12.68 -6.92
C LEU A 25 -6.98 -13.10 -8.06
N LEU A 26 -6.68 -12.65 -9.28
CA LEU A 26 -7.19 -13.25 -10.51
C LEU A 26 -6.02 -13.95 -11.21
N ILE A 27 -6.17 -15.25 -11.44
CA ILE A 27 -5.12 -16.09 -12.01
C ILE A 27 -5.48 -16.36 -13.48
N ASP A 28 -4.49 -16.26 -14.38
CA ASP A 28 -4.58 -16.55 -15.81
C ASP A 28 -5.47 -15.63 -16.67
N GLN A 29 -6.40 -14.88 -16.09
CA GLN A 29 -7.25 -13.94 -16.83
C GLN A 29 -6.59 -12.58 -17.07
N VAL A 30 -5.59 -12.23 -16.27
CA VAL A 30 -4.95 -10.90 -16.25
C VAL A 30 -3.43 -11.02 -16.38
N SER A 31 -2.78 -9.94 -16.79
CA SER A 31 -1.31 -9.85 -16.78
C SER A 31 -0.76 -9.43 -15.41
N ASP A 32 -1.51 -8.60 -14.67
CA ASP A 32 -1.24 -8.27 -13.27
C ASP A 32 -2.26 -8.94 -12.33
N PRO A 33 -1.98 -10.13 -11.80
CA PRO A 33 -2.89 -10.85 -10.93
C PRO A 33 -3.07 -10.21 -9.55
N VAL A 34 -2.25 -9.23 -9.18
CA VAL A 34 -2.17 -8.68 -7.83
C VAL A 34 -2.73 -7.27 -7.71
N ASN A 35 -2.09 -6.30 -8.37
CA ASN A 35 -2.31 -4.89 -8.01
C ASN A 35 -3.63 -4.37 -8.56
N VAL A 36 -3.92 -4.60 -9.85
CA VAL A 36 -5.18 -4.19 -10.46
C VAL A 36 -6.38 -4.86 -9.80
N THR A 37 -6.26 -6.15 -9.45
CA THR A 37 -7.34 -6.90 -8.79
C THR A 37 -7.61 -6.40 -7.38
N LYS A 38 -6.54 -6.10 -6.61
CA LYS A 38 -6.66 -5.53 -5.26
C LYS A 38 -7.18 -4.10 -5.26
N MET A 39 -6.85 -3.30 -6.28
CA MET A 39 -7.43 -1.96 -6.46
C MET A 39 -8.95 -2.03 -6.63
N VAL A 40 -9.44 -2.96 -7.47
CA VAL A 40 -10.88 -3.18 -7.64
C VAL A 40 -11.52 -3.65 -6.33
N ALA A 41 -10.95 -4.66 -5.67
CA ALA A 41 -11.46 -5.17 -4.40
C ALA A 41 -11.51 -4.08 -3.32
N LEU A 42 -10.46 -3.27 -3.20
CA LEU A 42 -10.40 -2.14 -2.27
C LEU A 42 -11.49 -1.10 -2.58
N SER A 43 -11.64 -0.72 -3.85
CA SER A 43 -12.66 0.26 -4.26
C SER A 43 -14.07 -0.23 -3.96
N VAL A 44 -14.38 -1.49 -4.25
CA VAL A 44 -15.68 -2.13 -3.94
C VAL A 44 -15.99 -2.03 -2.44
N VAL A 45 -15.04 -2.42 -1.60
CA VAL A 45 -15.21 -2.38 -0.14
C VAL A 45 -15.31 -0.93 0.36
N ALA A 46 -14.47 -0.04 -0.13
CA ALA A 46 -14.42 1.35 0.32
C ALA A 46 -15.71 2.12 -0.03
N PHE A 47 -16.23 1.95 -1.25
CA PHE A 47 -17.47 2.59 -1.64
C PHE A 47 -18.69 1.98 -0.93
N ALA A 48 -18.70 0.66 -0.67
CA ALA A 48 -19.71 0.05 0.19
C ALA A 48 -19.74 0.66 1.58
N LEU A 49 -18.55 0.85 2.20
CA LEU A 49 -18.41 1.50 3.50
C LEU A 49 -18.87 2.96 3.44
N ALA A 50 -18.49 3.70 2.41
CA ALA A 50 -18.84 5.11 2.24
C ALA A 50 -20.35 5.31 2.13
N PHE A 51 -21.05 4.53 1.32
CA PHE A 51 -22.50 4.65 1.16
C PHE A 51 -23.25 4.36 2.46
N VAL A 52 -22.86 3.34 3.22
CA VAL A 52 -23.43 3.07 4.55
C VAL A 52 -23.13 4.20 5.52
N LEU A 53 -21.91 4.74 5.49
CA LEU A 53 -21.43 5.78 6.37
C LEU A 53 -22.15 7.12 6.12
N PHE A 54 -22.17 7.59 4.87
CA PHE A 54 -22.69 8.92 4.50
C PHE A 54 -24.20 9.02 4.69
N ALA A 55 -24.94 7.95 4.45
CA ALA A 55 -26.38 7.97 4.64
C ALA A 55 -26.82 8.17 6.09
N LYS A 56 -25.97 7.87 7.09
CA LYS A 56 -26.43 7.79 8.49
C LYS A 56 -25.50 8.33 9.57
N SER A 57 -24.25 8.66 9.27
CA SER A 57 -23.23 8.86 10.31
C SER A 57 -22.43 10.16 10.23
N LEU A 58 -22.57 10.98 9.20
CA LEU A 58 -21.77 12.19 9.01
C LEU A 58 -21.80 13.14 10.21
N ARG A 59 -22.99 13.39 10.79
CA ARG A 59 -23.11 14.26 11.96
C ARG A 59 -22.40 13.69 13.19
N LEU A 60 -22.42 12.35 13.36
CA LEU A 60 -21.76 11.69 14.48
C LEU A 60 -20.24 11.74 14.34
N LEU A 61 -19.74 11.47 13.14
CA LEU A 61 -18.31 11.59 12.84
C LEU A 61 -17.80 13.01 13.06
N TRP A 62 -18.53 14.00 12.57
CA TRP A 62 -18.16 15.41 12.74
C TRP A 62 -18.12 15.82 14.21
N SER A 63 -19.00 15.29 15.07
CA SER A 63 -18.99 15.61 16.51
C SER A 63 -17.86 14.90 17.27
N ASP A 64 -17.56 13.64 16.91
CA ASP A 64 -16.68 12.78 17.71
C ASP A 64 -15.23 12.78 17.20
N ALA A 65 -15.03 12.94 15.89
CA ALA A 65 -13.75 12.78 15.20
C ALA A 65 -13.42 13.93 14.24
N LYS A 66 -13.83 15.16 14.58
CA LYS A 66 -13.66 16.35 13.73
C LYS A 66 -12.22 16.55 13.22
N PRO A 67 -11.15 16.47 14.05
CA PRO A 67 -9.78 16.63 13.55
C PRO A 67 -9.39 15.58 12.53
N GLN A 68 -9.79 14.31 12.73
CA GLN A 68 -9.51 13.20 11.83
C GLN A 68 -10.21 13.36 10.48
N ILE A 69 -11.46 13.85 10.51
CA ILE A 69 -12.23 14.14 9.29
C ILE A 69 -11.61 15.30 8.53
N ILE A 70 -11.20 16.38 9.22
CA ILE A 70 -10.53 17.52 8.57
C ILE A 70 -9.22 17.06 7.92
N ALA A 71 -8.39 16.28 8.61
CA ALA A 71 -7.14 15.76 8.05
C ALA A 71 -7.40 14.83 6.85
N SER A 72 -8.44 13.98 6.91
CA SER A 72 -8.84 13.11 5.79
C SER A 72 -9.32 13.93 4.58
N ILE A 73 -10.12 14.97 4.80
CA ILE A 73 -10.57 15.87 3.72
C ILE A 73 -9.35 16.61 3.12
N ALA A 74 -8.47 17.15 3.96
CA ALA A 74 -7.25 17.82 3.52
C ALA A 74 -6.37 16.89 2.66
N PHE A 75 -6.19 15.64 3.10
CA PHE A 75 -5.46 14.64 2.33
C PHE A 75 -6.08 14.41 0.94
N ILE A 76 -7.40 14.26 0.85
CA ILE A 76 -8.12 14.08 -0.43
C ILE A 76 -7.99 15.34 -1.30
N VAL A 77 -8.16 16.53 -0.74
CA VAL A 77 -8.08 17.81 -1.49
C VAL A 77 -6.68 18.00 -2.07
N PHE A 78 -5.64 17.73 -1.28
CA PHE A 78 -4.26 17.85 -1.78
C PHE A 78 -3.90 16.73 -2.76
N ALA A 79 -4.45 15.53 -2.61
CA ALA A 79 -4.31 14.46 -3.62
C ALA A 79 -5.01 14.83 -4.95
N ILE A 80 -6.19 15.47 -4.91
CA ILE A 80 -6.84 16.02 -6.11
C ILE A 80 -5.99 17.12 -6.74
N SER A 81 -5.44 18.03 -5.93
CA SER A 81 -4.52 19.06 -6.40
C SER A 81 -3.31 18.46 -7.14
N ALA A 82 -2.72 17.38 -6.58
CA ALA A 82 -1.63 16.66 -7.21
C ALA A 82 -2.03 16.06 -8.58
N VAL A 83 -3.23 15.48 -8.68
CA VAL A 83 -3.75 14.92 -9.96
C VAL A 83 -3.97 16.01 -11.01
N VAL A 84 -4.59 17.12 -10.62
CA VAL A 84 -4.99 18.19 -11.57
C VAL A 84 -3.77 18.97 -12.10
N ASN A 85 -2.73 19.11 -11.29
CA ASN A 85 -1.52 19.86 -11.65
C ASN A 85 -0.39 18.96 -12.20
N SER A 86 -0.62 17.65 -12.34
CA SER A 86 0.39 16.73 -12.87
C SER A 86 0.53 16.85 -14.38
N ALA A 87 1.77 16.74 -14.86
CA ALA A 87 2.07 16.61 -16.28
C ALA A 87 1.85 15.18 -16.82
N SER A 88 1.84 14.17 -15.92
CA SER A 88 1.58 12.78 -16.30
C SER A 88 0.10 12.55 -16.63
N PRO A 89 -0.24 11.55 -17.47
CA PRO A 89 -1.62 11.31 -17.91
C PRO A 89 -2.61 11.15 -16.76
N LEU A 90 -3.82 11.71 -16.92
CA LEU A 90 -4.88 11.64 -15.92
C LEU A 90 -5.20 10.20 -15.49
N GLY A 91 -5.24 9.25 -16.45
CA GLY A 91 -5.50 7.83 -16.15
C GLY A 91 -4.44 7.22 -15.22
N GLN A 92 -3.15 7.57 -15.44
CA GLN A 92 -2.05 7.17 -14.56
C GLN A 92 -2.18 7.79 -13.18
N ASN A 93 -2.45 9.08 -13.08
CA ASN A 93 -2.64 9.75 -11.78
C ASN A 93 -3.85 9.21 -11.02
N PHE A 94 -4.92 8.84 -11.73
CA PHE A 94 -6.16 8.37 -11.11
C PHE A 94 -6.08 6.89 -10.69
N TYR A 95 -5.67 6.00 -11.59
CA TYR A 95 -5.60 4.55 -11.34
C TYR A 95 -4.24 4.09 -10.81
N GLY A 96 -3.19 4.88 -11.01
CA GLY A 96 -1.80 4.51 -10.78
C GLY A 96 -1.11 4.01 -12.05
N ALA A 97 0.21 3.95 -12.00
CA ALA A 97 1.02 3.34 -13.05
C ALA A 97 0.66 1.85 -13.20
N TYR A 98 0.66 1.35 -14.43
CA TYR A 98 0.36 -0.04 -14.74
C TYR A 98 1.27 -1.00 -13.96
N GLY A 99 0.69 -2.00 -13.33
CA GLY A 99 1.38 -2.96 -12.48
C GLY A 99 1.66 -2.47 -11.04
N ARG A 100 1.19 -1.25 -10.67
CA ARG A 100 1.22 -0.73 -9.28
C ARG A 100 -0.15 -0.37 -8.75
N ASN A 101 -0.92 0.37 -9.55
CA ASN A 101 -2.28 0.80 -9.25
C ASN A 101 -2.43 1.54 -7.91
N THR A 102 -1.42 2.36 -7.56
CA THR A 102 -1.37 3.18 -6.34
C THR A 102 -1.65 4.66 -6.61
N GLY A 103 -2.53 4.96 -7.57
CA GLY A 103 -2.99 6.31 -7.88
C GLY A 103 -4.03 6.85 -6.89
N PHE A 104 -4.66 7.96 -7.28
CA PHE A 104 -5.65 8.66 -6.47
C PHE A 104 -6.79 7.76 -5.97
N LEU A 105 -7.36 6.90 -6.83
CA LEU A 105 -8.48 6.02 -6.47
C LEU A 105 -8.13 5.10 -5.29
N THR A 106 -6.92 4.56 -5.27
CA THR A 106 -6.43 3.70 -4.18
C THR A 106 -6.37 4.46 -2.87
N TYR A 107 -5.76 5.65 -2.84
CA TYR A 107 -5.63 6.42 -1.60
C TYR A 107 -6.94 7.07 -1.15
N PHE A 108 -7.80 7.45 -2.08
CA PHE A 108 -9.17 7.85 -1.78
C PHE A 108 -9.93 6.71 -1.10
N SER A 109 -9.87 5.50 -1.64
CA SER A 109 -10.50 4.31 -1.08
C SER A 109 -9.94 3.95 0.29
N LEU A 110 -8.61 4.01 0.49
CA LEU A 110 -7.98 3.79 1.80
C LEU A 110 -8.43 4.84 2.83
N THR A 111 -8.60 6.10 2.41
CA THR A 111 -9.11 7.16 3.29
C THR A 111 -10.56 6.90 3.69
N LEU A 112 -11.41 6.42 2.79
CA LEU A 112 -12.79 6.02 3.11
C LEU A 112 -12.81 4.86 4.13
N VAL A 113 -11.93 3.87 3.96
CA VAL A 113 -11.76 2.76 4.91
C VAL A 113 -11.33 3.28 6.29
N PHE A 114 -10.35 4.17 6.37
CA PHE A 114 -9.91 4.80 7.62
C PHE A 114 -11.07 5.54 8.31
N VAL A 115 -11.78 6.39 7.58
CA VAL A 115 -12.91 7.15 8.10
C VAL A 115 -14.04 6.22 8.60
N ALA A 116 -14.31 5.12 7.89
CA ALA A 116 -15.31 4.15 8.31
C ALA A 116 -14.95 3.47 9.65
N THR A 117 -13.67 3.24 9.94
CA THR A 117 -13.25 2.66 11.22
C THR A 117 -13.47 3.60 12.40
N LEU A 118 -13.50 4.93 12.20
CA LEU A 118 -13.72 5.92 13.27
C LEU A 118 -15.11 5.81 13.93
N VAL A 119 -16.05 5.11 13.31
CA VAL A 119 -17.40 4.88 13.85
C VAL A 119 -17.45 3.75 14.89
N LEU A 120 -16.47 2.83 14.85
CA LEU A 120 -16.47 1.62 15.67
C LEU A 120 -16.34 1.96 17.16
N ARG A 121 -17.14 1.27 18.00
CA ARG A 121 -17.13 1.42 19.46
C ARG A 121 -17.15 0.08 20.19
N ARG A 122 -17.64 -1.00 19.53
CA ARG A 122 -17.80 -2.31 20.14
C ARG A 122 -16.50 -3.09 20.13
N THR A 123 -16.15 -3.65 21.27
CA THR A 123 -14.98 -4.53 21.45
C THR A 123 -14.93 -5.67 20.42
N GLU A 124 -16.10 -6.25 20.08
CA GLU A 124 -16.21 -7.31 19.08
C GLU A 124 -15.84 -6.85 17.67
N SER A 125 -16.14 -5.59 17.32
CA SER A 125 -15.80 -5.03 16.02
C SER A 125 -14.28 -5.01 15.80
N PHE A 126 -13.53 -4.53 16.77
CA PHE A 126 -12.07 -4.51 16.73
C PHE A 126 -11.46 -5.91 16.74
N ARG A 127 -12.00 -6.80 17.58
CA ARG A 127 -11.56 -8.20 17.65
C ARG A 127 -11.75 -8.92 16.31
N ASN A 128 -12.88 -8.70 15.64
CA ASN A 128 -13.17 -9.34 14.36
C ASN A 128 -12.25 -8.82 13.24
N ILE A 129 -11.85 -7.54 13.26
CA ILE A 129 -10.83 -7.01 12.34
C ILE A 129 -9.49 -7.75 12.52
N LEU A 130 -9.04 -7.94 13.78
CA LEU A 130 -7.81 -8.67 14.05
C LEU A 130 -7.91 -10.16 13.68
N TYR A 131 -9.06 -10.78 13.87
CA TYR A 131 -9.30 -12.15 13.39
C TYR A 131 -9.30 -12.23 11.86
N GLY A 132 -9.79 -11.20 11.17
CA GLY A 132 -9.65 -11.08 9.71
C GLY A 132 -8.19 -11.08 9.26
N LEU A 133 -7.31 -10.35 9.97
CA LEU A 133 -5.86 -10.38 9.69
C LEU A 133 -5.25 -11.76 9.97
N LEU A 134 -5.61 -12.40 11.09
CA LEU A 134 -5.16 -13.76 11.37
C LEU A 134 -5.62 -14.74 10.30
N PHE A 135 -6.85 -14.61 9.81
CA PHE A 135 -7.36 -15.42 8.71
C PHE A 135 -6.58 -15.21 7.41
N ALA A 136 -6.36 -13.94 7.00
CA ALA A 136 -5.58 -13.64 5.80
C ALA A 136 -4.13 -14.15 5.89
N GLY A 137 -3.52 -14.06 7.08
CA GLY A 137 -2.19 -14.60 7.34
C GLY A 137 -2.15 -16.11 7.25
N LEU A 138 -3.14 -16.80 7.84
CA LEU A 138 -3.23 -18.26 7.77
C LEU A 138 -3.35 -18.75 6.32
N ILE A 139 -4.18 -18.09 5.49
CA ILE A 139 -4.30 -18.43 4.05
C ILE A 139 -2.95 -18.29 3.34
N ASN A 140 -2.20 -17.23 3.62
CA ASN A 140 -0.88 -17.04 3.02
C ASN A 140 0.16 -18.07 3.53
N VAL A 141 0.12 -18.45 4.81
CA VAL A 141 0.99 -19.52 5.35
C VAL A 141 0.65 -20.87 4.69
N ILE A 142 -0.62 -21.21 4.53
CA ILE A 142 -1.02 -22.45 3.83
C ILE A 142 -0.53 -22.42 2.37
N TYR A 143 -0.69 -21.29 1.68
CA TYR A 143 -0.24 -21.13 0.31
C TYR A 143 1.29 -21.18 0.20
N GLY A 144 2.02 -20.51 1.09
CA GLY A 144 3.48 -20.54 1.12
C GLY A 144 4.03 -21.93 1.41
N ALA A 145 3.44 -22.66 2.37
CA ALA A 145 3.80 -24.05 2.67
C ALA A 145 3.56 -24.97 1.47
N TRP A 146 2.43 -24.80 0.77
CA TRP A 146 2.16 -25.51 -0.50
C TRP A 146 3.22 -25.22 -1.55
N THR A 147 3.52 -23.93 -1.76
CA THR A 147 4.53 -23.50 -2.75
C THR A 147 5.91 -24.09 -2.46
N ILE A 148 6.31 -24.18 -1.20
CA ILE A 148 7.58 -24.77 -0.78
C ILE A 148 7.61 -26.29 -1.02
N ALA A 149 6.48 -26.98 -0.77
CA ALA A 149 6.42 -28.44 -0.84
C ALA A 149 6.19 -28.97 -2.26
N PHE A 150 5.38 -28.29 -3.07
CA PHE A 150 4.84 -28.80 -4.34
C PHE A 150 5.09 -27.86 -5.54
N GLY A 151 5.65 -26.68 -5.31
CA GLY A 151 5.78 -25.63 -6.30
C GLY A 151 4.55 -24.72 -6.35
N ASP A 152 4.67 -23.60 -7.07
CA ASP A 152 3.61 -22.61 -7.16
C ASP A 152 2.57 -23.03 -8.22
N PHE A 153 1.29 -23.02 -7.84
CA PHE A 153 0.18 -23.30 -8.77
C PHE A 153 -0.24 -22.05 -9.57
N VAL A 154 0.23 -20.88 -9.18
CA VAL A 154 0.08 -19.65 -9.96
C VAL A 154 1.29 -19.52 -10.88
N SER A 155 1.05 -19.38 -12.18
CA SER A 155 2.12 -19.16 -13.16
C SER A 155 2.61 -17.71 -13.09
N TRP A 156 3.44 -17.41 -12.09
CA TRP A 156 4.10 -16.12 -11.96
C TRP A 156 5.25 -15.98 -12.97
N ASN A 157 5.41 -14.80 -13.54
CA ASN A 157 6.73 -14.40 -14.02
C ASN A 157 7.57 -14.02 -12.80
N ASN A 158 8.18 -15.03 -12.15
CA ASN A 158 8.89 -14.88 -10.88
C ASN A 158 10.41 -14.82 -11.09
N PRO A 159 10.99 -13.61 -11.29
CA PRO A 159 12.42 -13.46 -11.49
C PRO A 159 13.24 -13.71 -10.21
N TYR A 160 12.58 -13.78 -9.05
CA TYR A 160 13.25 -13.91 -7.76
C TYR A 160 13.50 -15.37 -7.36
N ASN A 161 12.78 -16.31 -7.95
CA ASN A 161 12.74 -17.71 -7.51
C ASN A 161 12.50 -17.86 -6.00
N ARG A 162 11.52 -17.10 -5.49
CA ARG A 162 11.14 -16.99 -4.07
C ARG A 162 9.63 -17.10 -3.93
N ILE A 163 9.14 -17.33 -2.70
CA ILE A 163 7.70 -17.27 -2.44
C ILE A 163 7.19 -15.84 -2.63
N LEU A 164 6.07 -15.71 -3.32
CA LEU A 164 5.40 -14.44 -3.60
C LEU A 164 4.13 -14.23 -2.79
N GLY A 165 3.52 -15.33 -2.30
CA GLY A 165 2.23 -15.32 -1.63
C GLY A 165 1.15 -14.63 -2.47
N THR A 166 0.10 -14.16 -1.84
CA THR A 166 -0.93 -13.38 -2.53
C THR A 166 -0.52 -11.91 -2.80
N PHE A 167 0.74 -11.55 -2.58
CA PHE A 167 1.27 -10.18 -2.72
C PHE A 167 2.14 -9.98 -3.96
N GLY A 168 2.51 -11.05 -4.66
CA GLY A 168 3.26 -10.98 -5.90
C GLY A 168 4.72 -10.50 -5.77
N ASN A 169 5.23 -10.34 -4.55
CA ASN A 169 6.60 -9.90 -4.30
C ASN A 169 7.12 -10.43 -2.96
N PRO A 170 8.38 -10.95 -2.92
CA PRO A 170 8.98 -11.51 -1.70
C PRO A 170 9.02 -10.53 -0.53
N ASN A 171 9.26 -9.24 -0.78
CA ASN A 171 9.32 -8.23 0.27
C ASN A 171 7.96 -7.97 0.91
N PHE A 172 6.90 -7.97 0.11
CA PHE A 172 5.55 -7.72 0.60
C PHE A 172 5.00 -8.90 1.39
N ILE A 173 5.14 -10.13 0.87
CA ILE A 173 4.72 -11.33 1.63
C ILE A 173 5.54 -11.47 2.91
N GLY A 174 6.86 -11.27 2.88
CA GLY A 174 7.69 -11.32 4.07
C GLY A 174 7.25 -10.31 5.14
N SER A 175 6.95 -9.07 4.75
CA SER A 175 6.45 -8.03 5.65
C SER A 175 5.07 -8.38 6.22
N PHE A 176 4.16 -8.89 5.38
CA PHE A 176 2.83 -9.31 5.81
C PHE A 176 2.87 -10.47 6.81
N LEU A 177 3.70 -11.47 6.54
CA LEU A 177 3.94 -12.59 7.45
C LEU A 177 4.60 -12.12 8.76
N GLY A 178 5.44 -11.09 8.72
CA GLY A 178 5.99 -10.46 9.91
C GLY A 178 4.92 -9.79 10.79
N ILE A 179 3.97 -9.07 10.18
CA ILE A 179 2.81 -8.49 10.86
C ILE A 179 1.93 -9.62 11.44
N PHE A 180 1.59 -10.60 10.63
CA PHE A 180 0.79 -11.76 11.03
C PHE A 180 1.42 -12.53 12.19
N GLY A 181 2.71 -12.88 12.10
CA GLY A 181 3.42 -13.60 13.15
C GLY A 181 3.44 -12.85 14.48
N SER A 182 3.63 -11.53 14.42
CA SER A 182 3.58 -10.68 15.62
C SER A 182 2.18 -10.66 16.25
N LEU A 183 1.13 -10.57 15.44
CA LEU A 183 -0.25 -10.64 15.94
C LEU A 183 -0.59 -12.04 16.50
N LEU A 184 -0.09 -13.09 15.85
CA LEU A 184 -0.27 -14.48 16.32
C LEU A 184 0.40 -14.68 17.67
N VAL A 185 1.62 -14.15 17.89
CA VAL A 185 2.26 -14.16 19.22
C VAL A 185 1.39 -13.46 20.26
N ALA A 186 0.83 -12.28 19.93
CA ALA A 186 -0.08 -11.57 20.83
C ALA A 186 -1.33 -12.41 21.16
N TYR A 187 -1.86 -13.15 20.18
CA TYR A 187 -3.00 -14.05 20.38
C TYR A 187 -2.66 -15.23 21.30
N LEU A 188 -1.49 -15.84 21.13
CA LEU A 188 -1.05 -16.99 21.91
C LEU A 188 -0.76 -16.64 23.39
N LEU A 189 -0.49 -15.38 23.68
CA LEU A 189 -0.28 -14.87 25.04
C LEU A 189 -1.58 -14.51 25.78
N ILE A 190 -2.76 -14.67 25.15
CA ILE A 190 -4.04 -14.45 25.85
C ILE A 190 -4.15 -15.46 27.01
N PRO A 191 -4.44 -15.00 28.24
CA PRO A 191 -4.68 -15.90 29.37
C PRO A 191 -5.82 -16.87 29.05
N ARG A 192 -5.68 -18.12 29.55
CA ARG A 192 -6.70 -19.18 29.40
C ARG A 192 -6.96 -19.65 27.94
N THR A 193 -6.11 -19.33 26.98
CA THR A 193 -6.17 -19.96 25.64
C THR A 193 -5.95 -21.47 25.78
N HIS A 194 -6.81 -22.28 25.16
CA HIS A 194 -6.74 -23.74 25.24
C HIS A 194 -5.39 -24.26 24.70
N LEU A 195 -4.82 -25.29 25.35
CA LEU A 195 -3.50 -25.84 25.03
C LEU A 195 -3.38 -26.24 23.54
N VAL A 196 -4.40 -26.93 23.02
CA VAL A 196 -4.40 -27.35 21.59
C VAL A 196 -4.30 -26.16 20.65
N VAL A 197 -5.01 -25.06 20.93
CA VAL A 197 -4.94 -23.83 20.14
C VAL A 197 -3.54 -23.22 20.20
N ARG A 198 -2.90 -23.25 21.38
CA ARG A 198 -1.51 -22.78 21.52
C ARG A 198 -0.53 -23.65 20.72
N LEU A 199 -0.66 -24.97 20.78
CA LEU A 199 0.21 -25.89 20.04
C LEU A 199 0.07 -25.69 18.53
N ILE A 200 -1.16 -25.64 18.02
CA ILE A 200 -1.44 -25.34 16.60
C ILE A 200 -0.86 -23.97 16.23
N GLY A 201 -1.07 -22.95 17.05
CA GLY A 201 -0.55 -21.61 16.81
C GLY A 201 0.97 -21.54 16.78
N VAL A 202 1.67 -22.33 17.62
CA VAL A 202 3.13 -22.44 17.57
C VAL A 202 3.60 -23.10 16.28
N ILE A 203 2.92 -24.15 15.80
CA ILE A 203 3.23 -24.79 14.52
C ILE A 203 3.08 -23.78 13.37
N ILE A 204 1.98 -23.04 13.35
CA ILE A 204 1.74 -21.98 12.33
C ILE A 204 2.83 -20.91 12.44
N LEU A 205 3.24 -20.52 13.64
CA LEU A 205 4.30 -19.52 13.83
C LEU A 205 5.66 -20.01 13.30
N ILE A 206 6.00 -21.28 13.53
CA ILE A 206 7.21 -21.90 12.97
C ILE A 206 7.14 -21.88 11.43
N ALA A 207 6.02 -22.30 10.83
CA ALA A 207 5.81 -22.25 9.39
C ALA A 207 5.98 -20.80 8.87
N THR A 208 5.39 -19.83 9.56
CA THR A 208 5.53 -18.39 9.22
C THR A 208 6.99 -17.95 9.16
N PHE A 209 7.81 -18.32 10.13
CA PHE A 209 9.24 -17.97 10.11
C PHE A 209 10.03 -18.68 9.02
N LEU A 210 9.71 -19.95 8.73
CA LEU A 210 10.32 -20.66 7.59
C LEU A 210 9.99 -19.98 6.26
N GLU A 211 8.77 -19.49 6.10
CA GLU A 211 8.37 -18.77 4.89
C GLU A 211 9.00 -17.38 4.80
N ILE A 212 9.10 -16.62 5.90
CA ILE A 212 9.85 -15.35 5.92
C ILE A 212 11.30 -15.59 5.50
N ARG A 213 11.93 -16.67 5.97
CA ARG A 213 13.28 -17.06 5.54
C ARG A 213 13.30 -17.41 4.05
N SER A 214 12.35 -18.18 3.56
CA SER A 214 12.23 -18.59 2.15
C SER A 214 11.97 -17.42 1.21
N SER A 215 11.29 -16.37 1.67
CA SER A 215 11.14 -15.13 0.92
C SER A 215 12.45 -14.35 0.74
N ALA A 216 13.47 -14.63 1.58
CA ALA A 216 14.74 -13.90 1.67
C ALA A 216 14.58 -12.37 1.88
N ALA A 217 13.41 -11.92 2.30
CA ALA A 217 13.10 -10.52 2.56
C ALA A 217 13.56 -10.10 3.96
N ILE A 218 14.58 -9.24 4.04
CA ILE A 218 15.01 -8.64 5.33
C ILE A 218 13.86 -7.91 6.00
N GLN A 219 12.98 -7.28 5.24
CA GLN A 219 11.82 -6.56 5.76
C GLN A 219 10.95 -7.45 6.64
N GLY A 220 10.71 -8.70 6.24
CA GLY A 220 9.92 -9.65 7.03
C GLY A 220 10.57 -9.95 8.38
N ILE A 221 11.89 -10.10 8.41
CA ILE A 221 12.66 -10.34 9.65
C ILE A 221 12.58 -9.12 10.58
N VAL A 222 12.81 -7.91 10.05
CA VAL A 222 12.78 -6.67 10.82
C VAL A 222 11.38 -6.42 11.41
N VAL A 223 10.33 -6.57 10.59
CA VAL A 223 8.95 -6.39 11.02
C VAL A 223 8.56 -7.42 12.09
N SER A 224 8.93 -8.70 11.91
CA SER A 224 8.65 -9.75 12.90
C SER A 224 9.38 -9.48 14.21
N ALA A 225 10.68 -9.21 14.15
CA ALA A 225 11.49 -8.98 15.36
C ALA A 225 10.98 -7.76 16.14
N GLY A 226 10.74 -6.64 15.47
CA GLY A 226 10.20 -5.43 16.08
C GLY A 226 8.79 -5.63 16.64
N GLY A 227 7.92 -6.31 15.88
CA GLY A 227 6.56 -6.58 16.32
C GLY A 227 6.48 -7.51 17.52
N ILE A 228 7.26 -8.60 17.53
CA ILE A 228 7.34 -9.53 18.68
C ILE A 228 7.95 -8.82 19.89
N ALA A 229 9.00 -8.04 19.69
CA ALA A 229 9.58 -7.25 20.76
C ALA A 229 8.54 -6.30 21.39
N LEU A 230 7.69 -5.68 20.58
CA LEU A 230 6.62 -4.83 21.06
C LEU A 230 5.53 -5.62 21.80
N VAL A 231 5.18 -6.83 21.34
CA VAL A 231 4.27 -7.73 22.08
C VAL A 231 4.84 -8.09 23.45
N ILE A 232 6.14 -8.44 23.53
CA ILE A 232 6.83 -8.74 24.79
C ILE A 232 6.86 -7.51 25.70
N PHE A 233 7.09 -6.32 25.16
CA PHE A 233 7.00 -5.08 25.93
C PHE A 233 5.63 -4.95 26.64
N PHE A 234 4.51 -5.15 25.92
CA PHE A 234 3.18 -5.10 26.51
C PHE A 234 2.94 -6.21 27.53
N PHE A 235 3.48 -7.40 27.28
CA PHE A 235 3.42 -8.51 28.24
C PHE A 235 4.18 -8.16 29.52
N LEU A 236 5.40 -7.66 29.43
CA LEU A 236 6.18 -7.21 30.61
C LEU A 236 5.48 -6.06 31.33
N ARG A 237 4.92 -5.08 30.56
CA ARG A 237 4.16 -3.97 31.15
C ARG A 237 2.97 -4.45 31.97
N SER A 238 2.34 -5.54 31.57
CA SER A 238 1.22 -6.13 32.32
C SER A 238 1.64 -6.85 33.58
N LYS A 239 2.87 -7.36 33.64
CA LYS A 239 3.40 -8.13 34.78
C LYS A 239 4.06 -7.26 35.83
N PHE A 240 4.71 -6.18 35.45
CA PHE A 240 5.43 -5.31 36.34
C PHE A 240 4.67 -4.01 36.62
N GLU A 241 4.55 -3.63 37.89
CA GLU A 241 3.86 -2.38 38.25
C GLU A 241 4.62 -1.14 37.81
N LYS A 242 5.93 -1.16 38.03
CA LYS A 242 6.82 -0.06 37.65
C LYS A 242 7.19 -0.16 36.17
N TRP A 243 7.39 0.97 35.55
CA TRP A 243 7.85 1.07 34.15
C TRP A 243 9.31 0.65 33.95
N THR A 244 10.09 0.48 35.03
CA THR A 244 11.54 0.23 34.99
C THR A 244 11.89 -0.96 34.09
N VAL A 245 11.28 -2.13 34.32
CA VAL A 245 11.58 -3.35 33.53
C VAL A 245 11.14 -3.21 32.07
N PRO A 246 9.90 -2.78 31.75
CA PRO A 246 9.50 -2.55 30.38
C PRO A 246 10.37 -1.52 29.63
N ILE A 247 10.80 -0.43 30.30
CA ILE A 247 11.65 0.60 29.68
C ILE A 247 13.07 0.08 29.44
N ILE A 248 13.68 -0.64 30.42
CA ILE A 248 15.00 -1.25 30.22
C ILE A 248 14.95 -2.23 29.06
N TYR A 249 13.90 -3.08 28.98
CA TYR A 249 13.71 -3.99 27.88
C TYR A 249 13.61 -3.26 26.52
N LEU A 250 12.76 -2.23 26.44
CA LEU A 250 12.60 -1.46 25.21
C LEU A 250 13.89 -0.73 24.81
N GLY A 251 14.62 -0.19 25.78
CA GLY A 251 15.93 0.42 25.57
C GLY A 251 16.96 -0.59 25.04
N SER A 252 16.98 -1.81 25.58
CA SER A 252 17.86 -2.88 25.10
C SER A 252 17.53 -3.30 23.68
N VAL A 253 16.24 -3.48 23.36
CA VAL A 253 15.77 -3.78 21.99
C VAL A 253 16.13 -2.62 21.03
N GLY A 254 15.90 -1.39 21.46
CA GLY A 254 16.26 -0.18 20.69
C GLY A 254 17.76 -0.11 20.41
N PHE A 255 18.60 -0.45 21.41
CA PHE A 255 20.06 -0.47 21.25
C PHE A 255 20.50 -1.54 20.22
N VAL A 256 19.95 -2.76 20.31
CA VAL A 256 20.22 -3.81 19.30
C VAL A 256 19.75 -3.40 17.91
N GLY A 257 18.55 -2.79 17.82
CA GLY A 257 18.01 -2.25 16.58
C GLY A 257 18.90 -1.13 15.99
N PHE A 258 19.44 -0.26 16.84
CA PHE A 258 20.38 0.77 16.42
C PHE A 258 21.68 0.17 15.85
N ILE A 259 22.27 -0.82 16.51
CA ILE A 259 23.46 -1.52 15.99
C ILE A 259 23.16 -2.19 14.64
N ALA A 260 21.98 -2.83 14.49
CA ALA A 260 21.57 -3.42 13.23
C ALA A 260 21.38 -2.36 12.13
N LEU A 261 20.79 -1.21 12.45
CA LEU A 261 20.64 -0.09 11.52
C LEU A 261 22.02 0.45 11.09
N MET A 262 22.96 0.63 12.01
CA MET A 262 24.32 1.06 11.68
C MET A 262 25.00 0.05 10.74
N GLY A 263 24.82 -1.26 10.98
CA GLY A 263 25.31 -2.30 10.07
C GLY A 263 24.66 -2.23 8.68
N ALA A 264 23.35 -1.98 8.60
CA ALA A 264 22.65 -1.79 7.32
C ALA A 264 23.13 -0.54 6.55
N LEU A 265 23.61 0.48 7.25
CA LEU A 265 24.21 1.70 6.68
C LEU A 265 25.73 1.59 6.45
N GLN A 266 26.27 0.41 6.38
CA GLN A 266 27.71 0.10 6.21
C GLN A 266 28.61 0.62 7.35
N LYS A 267 28.05 0.79 8.55
CA LYS A 267 28.78 1.28 9.74
C LYS A 267 28.60 0.30 10.89
N GLY A 268 29.70 -0.04 11.56
CA GLY A 268 29.67 -0.88 12.76
C GLY A 268 29.82 -2.39 12.54
N PRO A 269 29.72 -3.19 13.63
CA PRO A 269 30.16 -4.59 13.66
C PRO A 269 29.25 -5.56 12.88
N LEU A 270 28.00 -5.20 12.61
CA LEU A 270 27.05 -6.06 11.91
C LEU A 270 26.99 -5.83 10.39
N THR A 271 27.88 -5.01 9.83
CA THR A 271 27.87 -4.67 8.41
C THR A 271 27.91 -5.92 7.52
N SER A 272 28.74 -6.89 7.81
CA SER A 272 28.87 -8.13 7.01
C SER A 272 27.61 -9.00 7.03
N ILE A 273 26.74 -8.84 8.02
CA ILE A 273 25.55 -9.66 8.23
C ILE A 273 24.29 -8.98 7.69
N VAL A 274 24.17 -7.66 7.92
CA VAL A 274 22.89 -6.93 7.72
C VAL A 274 22.92 -6.09 6.46
N TYR A 275 24.09 -5.68 5.97
CA TYR A 275 24.19 -4.83 4.81
C TYR A 275 23.70 -5.51 3.54
N LYS A 276 22.93 -4.77 2.76
CA LYS A 276 22.59 -5.10 1.36
C LYS A 276 22.69 -3.84 0.51
N THR A 277 23.21 -3.95 -0.69
CA THR A 277 23.29 -2.84 -1.67
C THR A 277 21.95 -2.13 -1.86
N SER A 278 20.85 -2.88 -1.81
CA SER A 278 19.50 -2.32 -1.93
C SER A 278 19.14 -1.29 -0.84
N VAL A 279 19.85 -1.25 0.29
CA VAL A 279 19.66 -0.23 1.33
C VAL A 279 20.31 1.10 0.91
N SER A 280 21.54 1.04 0.39
CA SER A 280 22.22 2.24 -0.13
C SER A 280 21.47 2.86 -1.29
N LEU A 281 20.93 2.05 -2.20
CA LEU A 281 20.14 2.54 -3.33
C LEU A 281 18.91 3.35 -2.90
N ARG A 282 18.30 3.01 -1.76
CA ARG A 282 17.15 3.75 -1.25
C ARG A 282 17.48 5.18 -0.88
N GLY A 283 18.70 5.45 -0.40
CA GLY A 283 19.14 6.82 -0.14
C GLY A 283 19.01 7.71 -1.36
N GLU A 284 19.46 7.22 -2.53
CA GLU A 284 19.37 7.95 -3.81
C GLU A 284 17.92 8.12 -4.26
N TYR A 285 17.07 7.10 -4.04
CA TYR A 285 15.65 7.20 -4.35
C TYR A 285 14.95 8.22 -3.43
N TRP A 286 15.28 8.26 -2.14
CA TRP A 286 14.71 9.25 -1.21
C TRP A 286 15.14 10.66 -1.59
N GLN A 287 16.40 10.85 -1.95
CA GLN A 287 16.92 12.15 -2.37
C GLN A 287 16.20 12.65 -3.64
N ALA A 288 15.99 11.78 -4.64
CA ALA A 288 15.23 12.13 -5.83
C ALA A 288 13.79 12.53 -5.49
N GLY A 289 13.13 11.83 -4.55
CA GLY A 289 11.79 12.21 -4.09
C GLY A 289 11.73 13.56 -3.36
N ILE A 290 12.76 13.88 -2.56
CA ILE A 290 12.90 15.18 -1.92
C ILE A 290 13.13 16.28 -2.98
N ASN A 291 13.96 16.03 -3.99
CA ASN A 291 14.21 16.96 -5.09
C ASN A 291 12.93 17.23 -5.90
N MET A 292 12.10 16.20 -6.13
CA MET A 292 10.77 16.36 -6.75
C MET A 292 9.89 17.32 -5.94
N ALA A 293 9.80 17.10 -4.64
CA ALA A 293 9.02 17.95 -3.75
C ALA A 293 9.57 19.38 -3.70
N ASN A 294 10.87 19.57 -3.70
CA ASN A 294 11.49 20.91 -3.71
C ASN A 294 11.23 21.64 -5.04
N SER A 295 11.17 20.92 -6.16
CA SER A 295 10.84 21.48 -7.46
C SER A 295 9.36 21.84 -7.60
N GLN A 296 8.48 21.10 -6.93
CA GLN A 296 7.02 21.27 -6.96
C GLN A 296 6.44 21.25 -5.53
N PRO A 297 6.72 22.26 -4.69
CA PRO A 297 6.51 22.15 -3.24
C PRO A 297 5.03 22.11 -2.82
N PHE A 298 4.11 22.63 -3.62
CA PHE A 298 2.70 22.73 -3.26
C PHE A 298 1.81 21.66 -3.92
N THR A 299 2.19 21.14 -5.06
CA THR A 299 1.39 20.21 -5.86
C THR A 299 2.05 18.85 -6.04
N GLY A 300 3.36 18.77 -5.81
CA GLY A 300 4.14 17.59 -6.16
C GLY A 300 4.17 17.32 -7.66
N VAL A 301 4.60 16.12 -8.03
CA VAL A 301 4.74 15.70 -9.44
C VAL A 301 3.53 14.93 -9.96
N GLY A 302 2.58 14.61 -9.10
CA GLY A 302 1.38 13.84 -9.44
C GLY A 302 1.34 12.47 -8.76
N MET A 303 0.11 11.95 -8.59
CA MET A 303 -0.12 10.67 -7.94
C MET A 303 0.44 9.53 -8.80
N ASP A 304 1.32 8.72 -8.20
CA ASP A 304 2.03 7.60 -8.86
C ASP A 304 2.85 8.00 -10.13
N ALA A 305 3.28 9.27 -10.20
CA ALA A 305 4.08 9.83 -11.29
C ALA A 305 5.60 9.86 -11.00
N TYR A 306 6.04 9.29 -9.89
CA TYR A 306 7.44 9.28 -9.44
C TYR A 306 8.39 8.75 -10.53
N GLY A 307 8.01 7.68 -11.23
CA GLY A 307 8.82 7.07 -12.27
C GLY A 307 9.14 8.00 -13.44
N ASP A 308 8.18 8.82 -13.85
CA ASP A 308 8.34 9.81 -14.92
C ASP A 308 9.32 10.92 -14.53
N TRP A 309 9.43 11.20 -13.23
CA TRP A 309 10.26 12.27 -12.70
C TRP A 309 11.62 11.82 -12.18
N TYR A 310 11.85 10.53 -11.92
CA TYR A 310 13.04 10.03 -11.24
C TYR A 310 14.34 10.48 -11.90
N ARG A 311 14.48 10.29 -13.23
CA ARG A 311 15.75 10.56 -13.91
C ARG A 311 16.13 12.03 -13.88
N ARG A 312 15.19 12.95 -14.05
CA ARG A 312 15.42 14.40 -14.01
C ARG A 312 15.61 14.96 -12.59
N SER A 313 15.23 14.19 -11.57
CA SER A 313 15.28 14.61 -10.17
C SER A 313 16.39 13.92 -9.35
N ARG A 314 17.06 12.90 -9.91
CA ARG A 314 18.17 12.22 -9.25
C ARG A 314 19.42 13.11 -9.19
N ASP A 315 20.29 12.88 -8.22
CA ASP A 315 21.57 13.56 -8.10
C ASP A 315 22.66 12.83 -8.92
N ALA A 316 23.81 13.50 -9.13
CA ALA A 316 24.95 12.93 -9.85
C ALA A 316 25.47 11.63 -9.20
N GLN A 317 25.33 11.47 -7.87
CA GLN A 317 25.71 10.24 -7.17
C GLN A 317 24.92 9.02 -7.66
N ALA A 318 23.66 9.20 -8.05
CA ALA A 318 22.84 8.12 -8.60
C ALA A 318 23.33 7.60 -9.96
N LEU A 319 24.14 8.36 -10.67
CA LEU A 319 24.81 7.89 -11.90
C LEU A 319 25.96 6.91 -11.60
N ILE A 320 26.53 6.98 -10.40
CA ILE A 320 27.59 6.07 -9.95
C ILE A 320 26.95 4.83 -9.31
N LEU A 321 26.03 5.03 -8.37
CA LEU A 321 25.28 3.99 -7.68
C LEU A 321 23.84 4.46 -7.46
N PRO A 322 22.84 3.86 -8.10
CA PRO A 322 22.77 2.56 -8.78
C PRO A 322 23.31 2.50 -10.23
N GLY A 323 23.66 3.62 -10.83
CA GLY A 323 24.15 3.72 -12.19
C GLY A 323 23.16 4.39 -13.16
N PRO A 324 23.66 4.86 -14.33
CA PRO A 324 22.90 5.73 -15.24
C PRO A 324 21.64 5.06 -15.78
N ASN A 325 21.66 3.75 -15.99
CA ASN A 325 20.55 3.00 -16.59
C ASN A 325 19.50 2.52 -15.58
N THR A 326 19.73 2.67 -14.27
CA THR A 326 18.77 2.28 -13.26
C THR A 326 17.65 3.32 -13.14
N THR A 327 16.43 2.82 -13.07
CA THR A 327 15.23 3.61 -12.81
C THR A 327 14.43 3.01 -11.67
N THR A 328 13.61 3.83 -11.03
CA THR A 328 12.65 3.40 -10.02
C THR A 328 11.34 4.16 -10.19
N ASN A 329 10.24 3.51 -9.91
CA ASN A 329 8.91 4.10 -9.97
C ASN A 329 8.37 4.52 -8.58
N ALA A 330 9.21 4.49 -7.54
CA ALA A 330 8.88 4.94 -6.19
C ALA A 330 10.15 5.19 -5.36
N ALA A 331 10.03 5.97 -4.30
CA ALA A 331 11.11 6.18 -3.33
C ALA A 331 11.43 4.95 -2.47
N HIS A 332 10.61 3.91 -2.49
CA HIS A 332 10.65 2.81 -1.52
C HIS A 332 10.52 3.30 -0.06
N ASN A 333 9.73 4.34 0.12
CA ASN A 333 9.35 4.95 1.39
C ASN A 333 8.04 5.70 1.16
N VAL A 334 6.96 5.22 1.77
CA VAL A 334 5.62 5.76 1.57
C VAL A 334 5.52 7.24 1.94
N PHE A 335 6.29 7.68 2.94
CA PHE A 335 6.30 9.09 3.35
C PHE A 335 6.93 9.96 2.27
N ILE A 336 8.06 9.52 1.70
CA ILE A 336 8.72 10.23 0.60
C ILE A 336 7.90 10.14 -0.69
N ASP A 337 7.21 9.01 -0.93
CA ASP A 337 6.28 8.90 -2.05
C ASP A 337 5.19 9.98 -1.97
N PHE A 338 4.54 10.17 -0.80
CA PHE A 338 3.54 11.25 -0.64
C PHE A 338 4.13 12.65 -0.73
N LEU A 339 5.36 12.83 -0.25
CA LEU A 339 6.08 14.08 -0.38
C LEU A 339 6.34 14.42 -1.86
N ALA A 340 6.76 13.45 -2.66
CA ALA A 340 6.96 13.61 -4.10
C ALA A 340 5.63 13.80 -4.85
N TYR A 341 4.61 12.98 -4.54
CA TYR A 341 3.33 12.97 -5.25
C TYR A 341 2.55 14.27 -5.15
N GLY A 342 2.44 14.87 -3.96
CA GLY A 342 1.59 16.03 -3.72
C GLY A 342 2.27 17.16 -2.94
N GLY A 343 3.61 17.16 -2.91
CA GLY A 343 4.38 18.17 -2.21
C GLY A 343 4.17 18.15 -0.69
N TYR A 344 4.60 19.22 -0.05
CA TYR A 344 4.47 19.36 1.41
C TYR A 344 3.01 19.33 1.92
N PRO A 345 1.99 19.90 1.22
CA PRO A 345 0.62 19.85 1.73
C PRO A 345 0.07 18.43 1.87
N LEU A 346 0.24 17.57 0.86
CA LEU A 346 -0.21 16.18 0.90
C LEU A 346 0.55 15.38 1.97
N PHE A 347 1.86 15.57 2.04
CA PHE A 347 2.72 14.96 3.05
C PHE A 347 2.28 15.33 4.48
N ILE A 348 2.05 16.62 4.76
CA ILE A 348 1.62 17.09 6.07
C ILE A 348 0.24 16.51 6.45
N ALA A 349 -0.70 16.45 5.49
CA ALA A 349 -2.01 15.86 5.73
C ALA A 349 -1.91 14.35 6.06
N TYR A 350 -1.06 13.61 5.35
CA TYR A 350 -0.78 12.20 5.64
C TYR A 350 -0.15 12.02 7.03
N VAL A 351 0.91 12.78 7.32
CA VAL A 351 1.61 12.74 8.62
C VAL A 351 0.67 13.09 9.77
N ALA A 352 -0.27 14.02 9.57
CA ALA A 352 -1.28 14.34 10.58
C ALA A 352 -2.15 13.12 10.93
N LEU A 353 -2.59 12.32 9.96
CA LEU A 353 -3.33 11.07 10.20
C LEU A 353 -2.48 10.05 10.98
N ILE A 354 -1.20 9.93 10.64
CA ILE A 354 -0.25 9.05 11.34
C ILE A 354 -0.06 9.49 12.80
N ILE A 355 0.15 10.79 13.03
CA ILE A 355 0.34 11.35 14.38
C ILE A 355 -0.92 11.14 15.24
N MET A 356 -2.12 11.32 14.69
CA MET A 356 -3.37 11.07 15.42
C MET A 356 -3.50 9.61 15.86
N SER A 357 -3.14 8.67 14.98
CA SER A 357 -3.13 7.24 15.30
C SER A 357 -2.06 6.90 16.35
N LEU A 358 -0.88 7.51 16.26
CA LEU A 358 0.21 7.35 17.24
C LEU A 358 -0.20 7.89 18.62
N ILE A 359 -0.82 9.06 18.68
CA ILE A 359 -1.35 9.63 19.94
C ILE A 359 -2.36 8.67 20.58
N ALA A 360 -3.27 8.07 19.78
CA ALA A 360 -4.22 7.08 20.29
C ALA A 360 -3.51 5.83 20.85
N ALA A 361 -2.49 5.31 20.14
CA ALA A 361 -1.68 4.18 20.60
C ALA A 361 -0.96 4.48 21.92
N ILE A 362 -0.37 5.67 22.05
CA ILE A 362 0.32 6.12 23.30
C ILE A 362 -0.70 6.22 24.43
N LYS A 363 -1.84 6.87 24.24
CA LYS A 363 -2.89 6.99 25.25
C LYS A 363 -3.38 5.64 25.72
N LEU A 364 -3.68 4.71 24.80
CA LEU A 364 -4.08 3.34 25.14
C LEU A 364 -3.01 2.61 25.97
N THR A 365 -1.74 2.81 25.67
CA THR A 365 -0.61 2.23 26.40
C THR A 365 -0.53 2.76 27.83
N LEU A 366 -0.82 4.05 28.04
CA LEU A 366 -0.77 4.70 29.35
C LEU A 366 -2.01 4.35 30.20
N ILE A 367 -3.20 4.31 29.59
CA ILE A 367 -4.48 4.09 30.29
C ILE A 367 -4.66 2.62 30.68
N GLN A 368 -4.33 1.67 29.81
CA GLN A 368 -4.56 0.24 30.02
C GLN A 368 -3.25 -0.50 30.34
N LYS A 369 -3.02 -0.85 31.59
CA LYS A 369 -1.85 -1.64 32.01
C LYS A 369 -1.96 -3.10 31.56
N ASP A 370 -3.15 -3.70 31.68
CA ASP A 370 -3.35 -5.13 31.43
C ASP A 370 -3.04 -5.54 30.00
N PHE A 371 -2.59 -6.79 29.83
CA PHE A 371 -2.41 -7.38 28.50
C PHE A 371 -3.77 -7.64 27.85
N ASN A 372 -4.18 -6.73 26.99
CA ASN A 372 -5.41 -6.82 26.22
C ASN A 372 -5.09 -7.09 24.75
N PHE A 373 -5.59 -8.22 24.21
CA PHE A 373 -5.31 -8.64 22.85
C PHE A 373 -5.70 -7.58 21.80
N ILE A 374 -6.82 -6.89 22.00
CA ILE A 374 -7.28 -5.88 21.02
C ILE A 374 -6.33 -4.69 21.01
N LYS A 375 -6.03 -4.15 22.19
CA LYS A 375 -5.04 -3.08 22.33
C LYS A 375 -3.69 -3.44 21.70
N VAL A 376 -3.13 -4.56 22.14
CA VAL A 376 -1.81 -5.02 21.69
C VAL A 376 -1.83 -5.32 20.18
N GLY A 377 -2.86 -6.04 19.71
CA GLY A 377 -3.00 -6.39 18.31
C GLY A 377 -3.10 -5.18 17.38
N LEU A 378 -3.93 -4.19 17.74
CA LEU A 378 -4.07 -2.96 16.95
C LEU A 378 -2.76 -2.16 16.91
N ILE A 379 -2.12 -1.96 18.08
CA ILE A 379 -0.87 -1.18 18.17
C ILE A 379 0.25 -1.88 17.40
N VAL A 380 0.43 -3.18 17.62
CA VAL A 380 1.52 -3.95 16.99
C VAL A 380 1.33 -4.02 15.48
N THR A 381 0.13 -4.35 15.00
CA THR A 381 -0.17 -4.39 13.56
C THR A 381 0.11 -3.04 12.90
N TRP A 382 -0.38 -1.95 13.51
CA TRP A 382 -0.20 -0.61 12.96
C TRP A 382 1.26 -0.18 12.94
N ILE A 383 2.01 -0.38 14.05
CA ILE A 383 3.43 -0.02 14.12
C ILE A 383 4.26 -0.85 13.12
N CYS A 384 4.02 -2.16 13.03
CA CYS A 384 4.68 -3.02 12.07
C CYS A 384 4.45 -2.57 10.62
N TYR A 385 3.22 -2.14 10.30
CA TYR A 385 2.94 -1.54 9.00
C TYR A 385 3.72 -0.24 8.80
N GLN A 386 3.78 0.67 9.79
CA GLN A 386 4.53 1.92 9.65
C GLN A 386 6.03 1.67 9.46
N VAL A 387 6.61 0.72 10.20
CA VAL A 387 8.01 0.33 10.05
C VAL A 387 8.30 -0.17 8.63
N GLN A 388 7.43 -1.05 8.09
CA GLN A 388 7.61 -1.51 6.71
C GLN A 388 7.41 -0.39 5.68
N SER A 389 6.51 0.57 5.92
CA SER A 389 6.22 1.67 4.98
C SER A 389 7.38 2.68 4.84
N ILE A 390 8.27 2.77 5.84
CA ILE A 390 9.48 3.60 5.78
C ILE A 390 10.53 3.02 4.81
N ILE A 391 10.52 1.71 4.60
CA ILE A 391 11.54 1.01 3.82
C ILE A 391 10.98 0.28 2.59
N SER A 392 9.72 0.53 2.23
CA SER A 392 9.04 -0.16 1.13
C SER A 392 8.08 0.76 0.38
N ILE A 393 7.73 0.36 -0.83
CA ILE A 393 6.63 0.97 -1.56
C ILE A 393 5.29 0.52 -0.97
N ASN A 394 4.25 1.30 -1.20
CA ASN A 394 2.91 0.93 -0.78
C ASN A 394 2.32 -0.14 -1.68
N GLN A 395 1.86 -1.23 -1.09
CA GLN A 395 1.14 -2.32 -1.77
C GLN A 395 -0.26 -2.44 -1.14
N ILE A 396 -1.29 -2.50 -1.97
CA ILE A 396 -2.70 -2.36 -1.54
C ILE A 396 -3.09 -3.36 -0.45
N GLY A 397 -2.68 -4.63 -0.59
CA GLY A 397 -3.00 -5.68 0.37
C GLY A 397 -2.33 -5.51 1.75
N LEU A 398 -1.21 -4.76 1.82
CA LEU A 398 -0.57 -4.34 3.07
C LEU A 398 -1.15 -3.02 3.58
N ALA A 399 -1.33 -2.05 2.68
CA ALA A 399 -1.79 -0.70 3.01
C ALA A 399 -3.14 -0.72 3.72
N VAL A 400 -4.07 -1.58 3.29
CA VAL A 400 -5.40 -1.68 3.91
C VAL A 400 -5.31 -1.92 5.43
N TRP A 401 -4.34 -2.71 5.89
CA TRP A 401 -4.16 -2.96 7.32
C TRP A 401 -3.63 -1.76 8.09
N GLY A 402 -2.72 -0.99 7.48
CA GLY A 402 -2.24 0.25 8.08
C GLY A 402 -3.35 1.28 8.27
N TRP A 403 -4.20 1.45 7.27
CA TRP A 403 -5.32 2.39 7.32
C TRP A 403 -6.46 1.93 8.22
N VAL A 404 -6.86 0.65 8.15
CA VAL A 404 -7.85 0.05 9.04
C VAL A 404 -7.42 0.14 10.49
N THR A 405 -6.20 -0.29 10.82
CA THR A 405 -5.74 -0.32 12.22
C THR A 405 -5.41 1.08 12.74
N GLY A 406 -4.98 2.01 11.89
CA GLY A 406 -4.79 3.42 12.27
C GLY A 406 -6.10 4.07 12.73
N GLY A 407 -7.17 3.96 11.93
CA GLY A 407 -8.49 4.46 12.32
C GLY A 407 -9.10 3.68 13.50
N ALA A 408 -8.89 2.36 13.55
CA ALA A 408 -9.37 1.52 14.64
C ALA A 408 -8.69 1.85 15.99
N LEU A 409 -7.42 2.24 16.00
CA LEU A 409 -6.73 2.72 17.21
C LEU A 409 -7.40 3.95 17.80
N ILE A 410 -7.73 4.93 16.97
CA ILE A 410 -8.42 6.15 17.39
C ILE A 410 -9.82 5.82 17.91
N ALA A 411 -10.55 4.96 17.19
CA ALA A 411 -11.89 4.55 17.58
C ALA A 411 -11.90 3.74 18.89
N TYR A 412 -10.91 2.87 19.09
CA TYR A 412 -10.77 2.07 20.31
C TYR A 412 -10.38 2.94 21.51
N GLU A 413 -9.54 3.94 21.32
CA GLU A 413 -9.20 4.93 22.35
C GLU A 413 -10.44 5.71 22.78
N PHE A 414 -11.27 6.18 21.84
CA PHE A 414 -12.54 6.82 22.14
C PHE A 414 -13.50 5.90 22.92
N SER A 415 -13.59 4.63 22.54
CA SER A 415 -14.41 3.64 23.22
C SER A 415 -13.96 3.39 24.67
N THR A 416 -12.64 3.32 24.87
CA THR A 416 -12.04 3.08 26.20
C THR A 416 -12.27 4.26 27.14
N ARG A 417 -12.10 5.50 26.69
CA ARG A 417 -12.38 6.69 27.51
C ARG A 417 -13.85 6.81 27.88
N ALA A 418 -14.75 6.55 26.94
CA ALA A 418 -16.18 6.59 27.19
C ALA A 418 -16.59 5.58 28.27
N SER A 419 -15.97 4.39 28.33
CA SER A 419 -16.26 3.37 29.34
C SER A 419 -15.73 3.73 30.74
N GLN A 420 -14.73 4.62 30.83
CA GLN A 420 -14.17 5.09 32.12
C GLN A 420 -14.91 6.28 32.74
N GLY A 421 -16.00 6.77 32.11
CA GLY A 421 -16.88 7.79 32.69
C GLY A 421 -16.53 9.23 32.34
N GLU A 422 -15.44 9.50 31.63
CA GLU A 422 -15.05 10.85 31.26
C GLU A 422 -15.98 11.51 30.21
N GLU A 423 -16.78 10.74 29.48
CA GLU A 423 -17.72 11.22 28.46
C GLU A 423 -19.19 10.81 28.67
N SER A 424 -19.52 10.06 29.73
CA SER A 424 -20.88 9.58 29.98
C SER A 424 -21.92 10.69 30.07
N SER A 425 -21.54 11.87 30.51
CA SER A 425 -22.46 13.02 30.63
C SER A 425 -22.83 13.66 29.28
N ARG A 426 -22.00 13.53 28.25
CA ARG A 426 -22.27 14.08 26.91
C ARG A 426 -23.06 13.15 25.98
N LEU A 427 -23.01 11.85 26.24
CA LEU A 427 -23.63 10.83 25.37
C LEU A 427 -25.07 10.47 25.74
N VAL A 428 -25.51 10.75 26.98
CA VAL A 428 -26.82 10.34 27.50
C VAL A 428 -27.94 11.31 27.08
N SER A 429 -27.66 12.54 26.66
CA SER A 429 -28.68 13.60 26.45
C SER A 429 -29.18 13.76 25.01
N ARG A 430 -28.86 12.90 24.04
CA ARG A 430 -29.42 13.04 22.68
C ARG A 430 -30.55 12.03 22.44
N LYS A 431 -31.80 12.52 22.52
CA LYS A 431 -33.02 11.81 22.08
C LYS A 431 -32.77 11.16 20.71
N ALA A 432 -32.90 9.84 20.65
CA ALA A 432 -32.87 9.08 19.42
C ALA A 432 -34.00 9.57 18.49
N ILE A 433 -33.67 10.22 17.40
CA ILE A 433 -34.60 10.45 16.32
C ILE A 433 -34.87 9.09 15.68
N LYS A 434 -36.06 8.58 15.88
CA LYS A 434 -36.57 7.37 15.21
C LYS A 434 -36.83 7.72 13.74
N ASN A 435 -35.80 7.73 12.93
CA ASN A 435 -35.97 7.71 11.49
C ASN A 435 -35.87 6.23 11.04
N ASN A 436 -37.00 5.63 10.71
CA ASN A 436 -37.00 4.39 9.93
C ASN A 436 -36.35 4.70 8.56
N PRO A 437 -35.18 4.19 8.24
CA PRO A 437 -34.55 4.50 6.98
C PRO A 437 -35.35 3.85 5.85
N LEU A 438 -35.70 4.62 4.83
CA LEU A 438 -36.29 4.15 3.60
C LEU A 438 -35.44 3.07 2.90
N ILE A 439 -34.11 3.12 3.11
CA ILE A 439 -33.13 2.22 2.50
C ILE A 439 -32.31 1.52 3.60
N SER A 440 -32.21 0.19 3.52
CA SER A 440 -31.42 -0.62 4.46
C SER A 440 -29.90 -0.41 4.29
N PRO A 441 -29.08 -0.57 5.35
CA PRO A 441 -27.63 -0.52 5.23
C PRO A 441 -27.05 -1.52 4.21
N GLN A 442 -27.69 -2.68 4.03
CA GLN A 442 -27.30 -3.70 3.06
C GLN A 442 -27.52 -3.23 1.63
N MET A 443 -28.67 -2.58 1.35
CA MET A 443 -28.92 -1.97 0.03
C MET A 443 -27.92 -0.85 -0.26
N LEU A 444 -27.63 0.01 0.70
CA LEU A 444 -26.63 1.06 0.56
C LEU A 444 -25.25 0.47 0.27
N ALA A 445 -24.85 -0.58 0.99
CA ALA A 445 -23.60 -1.28 0.72
C ALA A 445 -23.59 -1.86 -0.71
N GLY A 446 -24.68 -2.50 -1.14
CA GLY A 446 -24.81 -3.03 -2.51
C GLY A 446 -24.68 -1.97 -3.59
N ILE A 447 -25.35 -0.81 -3.42
CA ILE A 447 -25.21 0.32 -4.35
C ILE A 447 -23.75 0.82 -4.36
N GLY A 448 -23.13 0.98 -3.17
CA GLY A 448 -21.74 1.37 -3.05
C GLY A 448 -20.79 0.38 -3.75
N MET A 449 -21.00 -0.94 -3.61
CA MET A 449 -20.22 -1.95 -4.33
C MET A 449 -20.32 -1.78 -5.84
N VAL A 450 -21.53 -1.57 -6.38
CA VAL A 450 -21.72 -1.35 -7.82
C VAL A 450 -20.99 -0.10 -8.29
N VAL A 451 -21.07 1.01 -7.54
CA VAL A 451 -20.33 2.24 -7.85
C VAL A 451 -18.82 1.99 -7.81
N GLY A 452 -18.32 1.28 -6.79
CA GLY A 452 -16.91 0.92 -6.66
C GLY A 452 -16.42 0.07 -7.83
N ILE A 453 -17.23 -0.90 -8.29
CA ILE A 453 -16.93 -1.69 -9.49
C ILE A 453 -16.87 -0.79 -10.71
N LEU A 454 -17.91 0.00 -10.98
CA LEU A 454 -17.96 0.86 -12.16
C LEU A 454 -16.77 1.79 -12.26
N ILE A 455 -16.31 2.36 -11.16
CA ILE A 455 -15.15 3.26 -11.15
C ILE A 455 -13.82 2.51 -11.34
N ALA A 456 -13.67 1.32 -10.74
CA ALA A 456 -12.39 0.63 -10.69
C ALA A 456 -12.18 -0.45 -11.77
N ILE A 457 -13.26 -0.87 -12.46
CA ILE A 457 -13.21 -1.95 -13.47
C ILE A 457 -12.40 -1.61 -14.75
N PRO A 458 -12.29 -0.34 -15.21
CA PRO A 458 -11.65 -0.04 -16.49
C PRO A 458 -10.23 -0.58 -16.63
N PRO A 459 -9.28 -0.36 -15.70
CA PRO A 459 -7.94 -0.93 -15.81
C PRO A 459 -7.91 -2.46 -15.79
N LEU A 460 -8.79 -3.08 -15.00
CA LEU A 460 -8.92 -4.54 -14.96
C LEU A 460 -9.42 -5.10 -16.30
N SER A 461 -10.44 -4.47 -16.89
CA SER A 461 -10.95 -4.86 -18.22
C SER A 461 -9.87 -4.71 -19.30
N GLY A 462 -9.11 -3.60 -19.26
CA GLY A 462 -7.97 -3.38 -20.16
C GLY A 462 -6.91 -4.46 -20.02
N ASP A 463 -6.58 -4.85 -18.79
CA ASP A 463 -5.57 -5.87 -18.52
C ASP A 463 -6.03 -7.28 -18.94
N ILE A 464 -7.33 -7.61 -18.79
CA ILE A 464 -7.91 -8.86 -19.32
C ILE A 464 -7.76 -8.91 -20.85
N LYS A 465 -8.19 -7.85 -21.57
CA LYS A 465 -8.05 -7.77 -23.02
C LYS A 465 -6.59 -7.88 -23.47
N TRP A 466 -5.71 -7.19 -22.77
CA TRP A 466 -4.27 -7.26 -23.03
C TRP A 466 -3.73 -8.69 -22.85
N ARG A 467 -4.10 -9.38 -21.77
CA ARG A 467 -3.70 -10.77 -21.52
C ARG A 467 -4.20 -11.73 -22.60
N GLU A 468 -5.45 -11.57 -23.01
CA GLU A 468 -6.06 -12.36 -24.09
C GLU A 468 -5.32 -12.12 -25.43
N ALA A 469 -5.06 -10.87 -25.76
CA ALA A 469 -4.32 -10.50 -26.95
C ALA A 469 -2.91 -11.12 -26.98
N LEU A 470 -2.20 -11.09 -25.85
CA LEU A 470 -0.87 -11.70 -25.73
C LEU A 470 -0.92 -13.23 -25.92
N LYS A 471 -1.92 -13.90 -25.34
CA LYS A 471 -2.10 -15.37 -25.50
C LYS A 471 -2.40 -15.77 -26.94
N SER A 472 -3.15 -14.94 -27.68
CA SER A 472 -3.53 -15.21 -29.05
C SER A 472 -2.40 -15.06 -30.07
N GLN A 473 -1.33 -14.32 -29.72
CA GLN A 473 -0.23 -13.92 -30.62
C GLN A 473 -0.72 -13.25 -31.92
N ASN A 474 -1.87 -12.58 -31.87
CA ASN A 474 -2.51 -11.92 -33.01
C ASN A 474 -2.35 -10.40 -32.94
N ALA A 475 -1.71 -9.81 -33.96
CA ALA A 475 -1.45 -8.37 -34.02
C ALA A 475 -2.72 -7.51 -34.00
N ASP A 476 -3.82 -7.99 -34.63
CA ASP A 476 -5.09 -7.26 -34.65
C ASP A 476 -5.74 -7.21 -33.28
N LEU A 477 -5.67 -8.32 -32.50
CA LEU A 477 -6.16 -8.36 -31.12
C LEU A 477 -5.31 -7.49 -30.19
N VAL A 478 -3.98 -7.44 -30.38
CA VAL A 478 -3.10 -6.53 -29.65
C VAL A 478 -3.49 -5.07 -29.96
N THR A 479 -3.70 -4.75 -31.24
CA THR A 479 -4.14 -3.42 -31.67
C THR A 479 -5.51 -3.05 -31.09
N ALA A 480 -6.45 -3.99 -31.07
CA ALA A 480 -7.79 -3.78 -30.50
C ALA A 480 -7.74 -3.56 -28.98
N ALA A 481 -6.92 -4.34 -28.27
CA ALA A 481 -6.73 -4.19 -26.81
C ALA A 481 -6.16 -2.82 -26.42
N LEU A 482 -5.32 -2.23 -27.30
CA LEU A 482 -4.68 -0.93 -27.09
C LEU A 482 -5.51 0.26 -27.57
N THR A 483 -6.67 0.03 -28.21
CA THR A 483 -7.55 1.12 -28.63
C THR A 483 -8.21 1.75 -27.39
N PRO A 484 -7.95 3.04 -27.11
CA PRO A 484 -8.45 3.67 -25.90
C PRO A 484 -9.98 3.71 -25.84
N SER A 485 -10.51 3.30 -24.69
CA SER A 485 -11.93 3.40 -24.37
C SER A 485 -12.11 3.47 -22.85
N TYR A 486 -13.33 3.71 -22.37
CA TYR A 486 -13.59 3.65 -20.94
C TYR A 486 -13.15 2.30 -20.33
N MET A 487 -13.41 1.18 -21.00
CA MET A 487 -13.06 -0.18 -20.53
C MET A 487 -11.66 -0.65 -20.97
N SER A 488 -10.85 0.23 -21.52
CA SER A 488 -9.47 -0.01 -21.94
C SER A 488 -8.70 1.31 -21.91
N PRO A 489 -8.37 1.83 -20.69
CA PRO A 489 -7.67 3.11 -20.58
C PRO A 489 -6.27 3.01 -21.19
N ALA A 490 -5.84 4.07 -21.86
CA ALA A 490 -4.51 4.16 -22.43
C ALA A 490 -3.43 4.10 -21.35
N SER A 491 -2.29 3.48 -21.67
CA SER A 491 -1.15 3.33 -20.76
C SER A 491 0.16 3.35 -21.53
N SER A 492 1.10 4.22 -21.13
CA SER A 492 2.45 4.29 -21.70
C SER A 492 3.15 2.93 -21.66
N ASN A 493 3.05 2.22 -20.53
CA ASN A 493 3.67 0.91 -20.37
C ASN A 493 3.11 -0.13 -21.36
N LEU A 494 1.79 -0.13 -21.61
CA LEU A 494 1.19 -1.03 -22.59
C LEU A 494 1.61 -0.67 -24.01
N TYR A 495 1.69 0.61 -24.36
CA TYR A 495 2.19 1.03 -25.67
C TYR A 495 3.64 0.64 -25.90
N ILE A 496 4.51 0.79 -24.88
CA ILE A 496 5.91 0.36 -24.96
C ILE A 496 6.02 -1.17 -25.08
N ASN A 497 5.26 -1.92 -24.29
CA ASN A 497 5.24 -3.37 -24.39
C ASN A 497 4.81 -3.82 -25.80
N ALA A 498 3.78 -3.18 -26.37
CA ALA A 498 3.37 -3.45 -27.75
C ALA A 498 4.45 -3.08 -28.76
N THR A 499 5.10 -1.93 -28.59
CA THR A 499 6.23 -1.51 -29.43
C THR A 499 7.31 -2.58 -29.47
N GLN A 500 7.70 -3.11 -28.31
CA GLN A 500 8.70 -4.19 -28.20
C GLN A 500 8.24 -5.48 -28.88
N ILE A 501 6.99 -5.90 -28.63
CA ILE A 501 6.42 -7.11 -29.22
C ILE A 501 6.39 -7.00 -30.76
N PHE A 502 5.93 -5.89 -31.30
CA PHE A 502 5.86 -5.68 -32.74
C PHE A 502 7.24 -5.58 -33.40
N GLU A 503 8.23 -4.96 -32.74
CA GLU A 503 9.62 -4.94 -33.22
C GLU A 503 10.22 -6.35 -33.24
N GLN A 504 9.99 -7.14 -32.20
CA GLN A 504 10.47 -8.54 -32.12
C GLN A 504 9.74 -9.48 -33.10
N SER A 505 8.52 -9.14 -33.49
CA SER A 505 7.70 -9.90 -34.44
C SER A 505 7.92 -9.46 -35.90
N ASP A 506 8.91 -8.61 -36.17
CA ASP A 506 9.21 -8.04 -37.50
C ASP A 506 8.00 -7.28 -38.12
N LEU A 507 7.28 -6.53 -37.27
CA LEU A 507 6.16 -5.66 -37.67
C LEU A 507 6.52 -4.18 -37.41
N PRO A 508 7.52 -3.63 -38.13
CA PRO A 508 8.13 -2.35 -37.79
C PRO A 508 7.18 -1.15 -37.94
N ALA A 509 6.17 -1.24 -38.82
CA ALA A 509 5.16 -0.19 -38.99
C ALA A 509 4.25 -0.07 -37.74
N LEU A 510 3.86 -1.19 -37.12
CA LEU A 510 3.11 -1.21 -35.88
C LEU A 510 3.98 -0.79 -34.70
N ALA A 511 5.22 -1.26 -34.63
CA ALA A 511 6.19 -0.84 -33.62
C ALA A 511 6.36 0.69 -33.64
N TYR A 512 6.57 1.28 -34.82
CA TYR A 512 6.68 2.73 -34.96
C TYR A 512 5.40 3.45 -34.54
N LYS A 513 4.22 2.97 -34.98
CA LYS A 513 2.92 3.56 -34.59
C LYS A 513 2.77 3.64 -33.06
N TYR A 514 3.02 2.55 -32.36
CA TYR A 514 2.83 2.52 -30.89
C TYR A 514 3.95 3.20 -30.13
N GLY A 515 5.18 3.19 -30.65
CA GLY A 515 6.28 3.99 -30.14
C GLY A 515 5.96 5.48 -30.16
N LYS A 516 5.41 5.97 -31.27
CA LYS A 516 4.98 7.36 -31.42
C LYS A 516 3.79 7.71 -30.51
N LEU A 517 2.74 6.86 -30.50
CA LEU A 517 1.60 7.03 -29.59
C LEU A 517 2.02 7.09 -28.12
N SER A 518 3.04 6.33 -27.74
CA SER A 518 3.54 6.35 -26.36
C SER A 518 4.14 7.69 -25.97
N THR A 519 4.91 8.33 -26.88
CA THR A 519 5.50 9.66 -26.64
C THR A 519 4.45 10.78 -26.66
N GLU A 520 3.43 10.66 -27.50
CA GLU A 520 2.31 11.61 -27.57
C GLU A 520 1.41 11.51 -26.31
N PHE A 521 1.17 10.28 -25.83
CA PHE A 521 0.32 10.05 -24.67
C PHE A 521 0.96 10.51 -23.36
N ASN A 522 2.27 10.26 -23.17
CA ASN A 522 3.02 10.74 -22.01
C ASN A 522 4.40 11.27 -22.44
N PRO A 523 4.50 12.58 -22.74
CA PRO A 523 5.77 13.21 -23.14
C PRO A 523 6.86 13.17 -22.05
N ASP A 524 6.49 12.89 -20.81
CA ASP A 524 7.42 12.80 -19.68
C ASP A 524 7.90 11.36 -19.40
N HIS A 525 7.41 10.38 -20.15
CA HIS A 525 7.82 8.99 -19.99
C HIS A 525 9.13 8.72 -20.77
N PHE A 526 10.24 8.61 -20.05
CA PHE A 526 11.57 8.49 -20.62
C PHE A 526 11.73 7.31 -21.58
N ASP A 527 11.25 6.11 -21.21
CA ASP A 527 11.42 4.93 -22.04
C ASP A 527 10.67 5.03 -23.38
N SER A 528 9.58 5.81 -23.46
CA SER A 528 8.88 6.08 -24.74
C SER A 528 9.80 6.73 -25.76
N TRP A 529 10.55 7.74 -25.34
CA TRP A 529 11.51 8.44 -26.21
C TRP A 529 12.72 7.58 -26.56
N ARG A 530 13.21 6.79 -25.60
CA ARG A 530 14.32 5.87 -25.82
C ARG A 530 13.97 4.82 -26.88
N PHE A 531 12.77 4.24 -26.79
CA PHE A 531 12.30 3.28 -27.80
C PHE A 531 12.07 3.96 -29.15
N LEU A 532 11.41 5.11 -29.21
CA LEU A 532 11.21 5.83 -30.46
C LEU A 532 12.54 6.13 -31.14
N TYR A 533 13.56 6.57 -30.39
CA TYR A 533 14.91 6.79 -30.94
C TYR A 533 15.50 5.54 -31.60
N ALA A 534 15.34 4.37 -30.97
CA ALA A 534 15.97 3.12 -31.37
C ALA A 534 15.24 2.36 -32.50
N LEU A 535 13.96 2.65 -32.76
CA LEU A 535 13.17 1.94 -33.75
C LEU A 535 13.73 2.09 -35.17
N LYS A 536 13.71 0.99 -35.96
CA LYS A 536 14.19 0.97 -37.35
C LYS A 536 13.48 2.01 -38.22
N ASN A 537 12.18 2.15 -38.08
CA ASN A 537 11.34 3.03 -38.92
C ASN A 537 11.22 4.47 -38.38
N SER A 538 11.96 4.84 -37.34
CA SER A 538 11.99 6.24 -36.88
C SER A 538 12.65 7.13 -37.89
N THR A 539 11.99 8.25 -38.20
CA THR A 539 12.51 9.27 -39.12
C THR A 539 13.69 10.02 -38.47
N PRO A 540 14.52 10.72 -39.28
CA PRO A 540 15.55 11.61 -38.71
C PRO A 540 14.97 12.67 -37.77
N GLU A 541 13.77 13.19 -38.08
CA GLU A 541 13.05 14.17 -37.26
C GLU A 541 12.60 13.55 -35.93
N ASP A 542 12.04 12.31 -35.94
CA ASP A 542 11.66 11.60 -34.71
C ASP A 542 12.87 11.34 -33.83
N ARG A 543 13.99 10.93 -34.40
CA ARG A 543 15.23 10.69 -33.65
C ARG A 543 15.80 11.97 -33.04
N LYS A 544 15.76 13.08 -33.78
CA LYS A 544 16.15 14.39 -33.26
C LYS A 544 15.27 14.79 -32.08
N LEU A 545 13.94 14.72 -32.25
CA LEU A 545 12.98 15.05 -31.20
C LEU A 545 13.14 14.12 -29.98
N ALA A 546 13.36 12.84 -30.22
CA ALA A 546 13.60 11.86 -29.14
C ALA A 546 14.90 12.18 -28.38
N LYS A 547 15.99 12.51 -29.07
CA LYS A 547 17.25 12.94 -28.45
C LYS A 547 17.06 14.18 -27.56
N GLU A 548 16.35 15.20 -28.06
CA GLU A 548 16.05 16.42 -27.30
C GLU A 548 15.28 16.10 -26.00
N ASN A 549 14.28 15.22 -26.08
CA ASN A 549 13.51 14.80 -24.91
C ASN A 549 14.29 13.88 -23.96
N LEU A 550 15.15 12.99 -24.44
CA LEU A 550 16.02 12.19 -23.61
C LEU A 550 16.96 13.07 -22.78
N ILE A 551 17.55 14.11 -23.38
CA ILE A 551 18.38 15.09 -22.67
C ILE A 551 17.54 15.86 -21.66
N ARG A 552 16.32 16.29 -22.03
CA ARG A 552 15.40 16.99 -21.12
C ARG A 552 15.01 16.14 -19.89
N LEU A 553 14.76 14.85 -20.09
CA LEU A 553 14.25 13.93 -19.05
C LEU A 553 15.37 13.31 -18.22
N ASP A 554 16.61 13.27 -18.70
CA ASP A 554 17.78 12.71 -18.00
C ASP A 554 19.00 13.62 -18.18
N PRO A 555 18.95 14.88 -17.69
CA PRO A 555 19.92 15.92 -18.02
C PRO A 555 21.32 15.65 -17.47
N LEU A 556 21.45 14.79 -16.45
CA LEU A 556 22.75 14.47 -15.86
C LEU A 556 23.50 13.35 -16.61
N ASN A 557 22.82 12.60 -17.48
CA ASN A 557 23.45 11.51 -18.23
C ASN A 557 23.95 12.00 -19.59
N GLU A 558 25.26 12.24 -19.69
CA GLU A 558 25.90 12.72 -20.92
C GLU A 558 25.81 11.75 -22.13
N GLU A 559 25.44 10.50 -21.93
CA GLU A 559 25.29 9.55 -23.03
C GLU A 559 24.31 10.05 -24.08
N TRP A 560 23.23 10.75 -23.64
CA TRP A 560 22.20 11.26 -24.54
C TRP A 560 22.70 12.42 -25.44
N THR A 561 23.66 13.19 -24.97
CA THR A 561 24.27 14.28 -25.79
C THR A 561 25.16 13.71 -26.89
N LYS A 562 25.75 12.52 -26.67
CA LYS A 562 26.67 11.86 -27.59
C LYS A 562 25.96 11.01 -28.66
N LEU A 563 24.64 10.84 -28.57
CA LEU A 563 23.87 10.16 -29.61
C LEU A 563 24.02 10.89 -30.96
N PRO A 564 24.10 10.16 -32.10
CA PRO A 564 24.16 10.75 -33.42
C PRO A 564 22.93 11.60 -33.77
#